data_b43bfac1c5083aa68e1e8893fe2e5460
#
_entry.id   b43bfac1c5083aa68e1e8893fe2e5460
#
_cell.length_a   1.000
_cell.length_b   1.000
_cell.length_c   1.000
_cell.angle_alpha   90.00
_cell.angle_beta   90.00
_cell.angle_gamma   90.00
#
_symmetry.space_group_name_H-M   'P 1'
#
loop_
_entity.id
_entity.type
_entity.pdbx_description
1 polymer ?
#
loop_
_entity_poly.entity_id
_entity_poly.type
_entity_poly.pdbx_seq_one_letter_code
_entity_poly.pdbx_strand_id
1 'polypeptide(L)'
;MKIDKSLLSGSTPMLILSLLSTQDMYGYEMVTELSRRSDDTFHLKEGTLYPLLHTMEKNNWVTSYNTQAPNGRERKYYRITPSGREQLAHKEEEWQLFSEKVSTVLGFGTI
;
A
#
# COMPACT_ATOMS: atom_id res chain seq x y z
N MET A 1 6.03 -17.00 9.71
CA MET A 1 4.99 -17.59 8.86
C MET A 1 4.88 -16.85 7.54
N LYS A 2 4.71 -17.56 6.46
CA LYS A 2 4.57 -16.93 5.14
C LYS A 2 3.09 -16.77 4.82
N ILE A 3 2.68 -15.53 4.52
CA ILE A 3 1.30 -15.22 4.18
C ILE A 3 1.04 -15.59 2.72
N ASP A 4 -0.10 -16.23 2.46
CA ASP A 4 -0.51 -16.57 1.10
C ASP A 4 -0.68 -15.29 0.28
N LYS A 5 -0.18 -15.32 -0.97
CA LYS A 5 -0.25 -14.17 -1.87
C LYS A 5 -1.67 -13.67 -2.09
N SER A 6 -2.64 -14.58 -2.10
CA SER A 6 -4.03 -14.19 -2.33
C SER A 6 -4.61 -13.36 -1.19
N LEU A 7 -4.12 -13.57 0.03
CA LEU A 7 -4.54 -12.74 1.17
C LEU A 7 -3.98 -11.32 1.05
N LEU A 8 -2.73 -11.20 0.59
CA LEU A 8 -2.07 -9.91 0.50
C LEU A 8 -2.52 -9.10 -0.70
N SER A 9 -2.69 -9.74 -1.86
CA SER A 9 -2.88 -9.03 -3.13
C SER A 9 -4.07 -8.08 -3.13
N GLY A 10 -5.17 -8.48 -2.51
CA GLY A 10 -6.36 -7.63 -2.42
C GLY A 10 -6.17 -6.41 -1.52
N SER A 11 -5.21 -6.46 -0.61
CA SER A 11 -4.95 -5.38 0.35
C SER A 11 -3.80 -4.47 -0.07
N THR A 12 -3.03 -4.83 -1.09
CA THR A 12 -1.84 -4.08 -1.46
C THR A 12 -2.13 -2.62 -1.83
N PRO A 13 -3.19 -2.30 -2.61
CA PRO A 13 -3.49 -0.88 -2.88
C PRO A 13 -3.71 -0.06 -1.61
N MET A 14 -4.45 -0.60 -0.66
CA MET A 14 -4.70 0.06 0.62
C MET A 14 -3.39 0.29 1.39
N LEU A 15 -2.52 -0.72 1.41
CA LEU A 15 -1.26 -0.61 2.12
C LEU A 15 -0.35 0.46 1.50
N ILE A 16 -0.28 0.52 0.17
CA ILE A 16 0.53 1.52 -0.51
C ILE A 16 -0.03 2.92 -0.27
N LEU A 17 -1.34 3.10 -0.38
CA LEU A 17 -1.97 4.40 -0.09
C LEU A 17 -1.70 4.83 1.35
N SER A 18 -1.72 3.89 2.28
CA SER A 18 -1.42 4.17 3.69
C SER A 18 0.02 4.67 3.87
N LEU A 19 0.98 4.03 3.20
CA LEU A 19 2.36 4.50 3.24
C LEU A 19 2.47 5.92 2.72
N LEU A 20 1.85 6.19 1.57
CA LEU A 20 1.92 7.51 0.94
C LEU A 20 1.13 8.57 1.68
N SER A 21 0.21 8.17 2.56
CA SER A 21 -0.53 9.13 3.39
C SER A 21 0.35 9.82 4.42
N THR A 22 1.49 9.23 4.75
CA THR A 22 2.42 9.80 5.74
C THR A 22 3.52 10.64 5.09
N GLN A 23 3.97 10.25 3.91
CA GLN A 23 4.97 11.02 3.16
C GLN A 23 5.08 10.48 1.73
N ASP A 24 5.61 11.32 0.84
CA ASP A 24 5.91 10.90 -0.51
C ASP A 24 7.06 9.87 -0.47
N MET A 25 6.99 8.88 -1.35
CA MET A 25 8.02 7.83 -1.41
C MET A 25 8.29 7.42 -2.84
N TYR A 26 9.53 7.00 -3.11
CA TYR A 26 9.83 6.30 -4.35
C TYR A 26 9.69 4.79 -4.13
N GLY A 27 9.72 4.01 -5.23
CA GLY A 27 9.35 2.59 -5.18
C GLY A 27 10.12 1.78 -4.15
N TYR A 28 11.45 1.92 -4.11
CA TYR A 28 12.27 1.16 -3.16
C TYR A 28 11.92 1.51 -1.71
N GLU A 29 11.64 2.78 -1.42
CA GLU A 29 11.20 3.19 -0.08
C GLU A 29 9.90 2.51 0.32
N MET A 30 8.95 2.39 -0.63
CA MET A 30 7.68 1.71 -0.34
C MET A 30 7.90 0.25 0.02
N VAL A 31 8.74 -0.44 -0.73
CA VAL A 31 9.07 -1.85 -0.46
C VAL A 31 9.69 -1.99 0.92
N THR A 32 10.68 -1.16 1.22
CA THR A 32 11.39 -1.20 2.50
C THR A 32 10.47 -0.85 3.66
N GLU A 33 9.68 0.22 3.50
CA GLU A 33 8.81 0.69 4.57
C GLU A 33 7.68 -0.29 4.86
N LEU A 34 7.13 -0.92 3.83
CA LEU A 34 6.10 -1.94 4.03
C LEU A 34 6.64 -3.12 4.84
N SER A 35 7.84 -3.58 4.48
CA SER A 35 8.50 -4.66 5.21
C SER A 35 8.72 -4.26 6.66
N ARG A 36 9.23 -3.06 6.89
CA ARG A 36 9.52 -2.57 8.24
C ARG A 36 8.25 -2.46 9.09
N ARG A 37 7.18 -1.86 8.55
CA ARG A 37 5.94 -1.64 9.31
C ARG A 37 5.19 -2.93 9.60
N SER A 38 5.42 -3.97 8.80
CA SER A 38 4.75 -5.26 8.98
C SER A 38 5.64 -6.28 9.70
N ASP A 39 6.73 -5.84 10.33
CA ASP A 39 7.70 -6.73 11.00
C ASP A 39 8.14 -7.86 10.06
N ASP A 40 8.52 -7.49 8.84
CA ASP A 40 8.97 -8.38 7.78
C ASP A 40 7.94 -9.43 7.34
N THR A 41 6.66 -9.17 7.61
CA THR A 41 5.59 -10.08 7.20
C THR A 41 5.22 -9.89 5.73
N PHE A 42 5.19 -8.64 5.25
CA PHE A 42 4.80 -8.32 3.89
C PHE A 42 6.02 -7.93 3.05
N HIS A 43 6.28 -8.73 2.04
CA HIS A 43 7.36 -8.49 1.09
C HIS A 43 6.77 -8.22 -0.29
N LEU A 44 6.95 -7.01 -0.77
CA LEU A 44 6.42 -6.59 -2.07
C LEU A 44 7.58 -6.49 -3.05
N LYS A 45 7.42 -7.14 -4.20
CA LYS A 45 8.44 -7.10 -5.26
C LYS A 45 8.15 -5.91 -6.18
N GLU A 46 9.20 -5.33 -6.73
CA GLU A 46 9.07 -4.22 -7.67
C GLU A 46 8.22 -4.59 -8.88
N GLY A 47 8.32 -5.84 -9.36
CA GLY A 47 7.51 -6.32 -10.47
C GLY A 47 6.02 -6.33 -10.20
N THR A 48 5.62 -6.36 -8.94
CA THR A 48 4.22 -6.24 -8.53
C THR A 48 3.85 -4.78 -8.25
N LEU A 49 4.80 -4.04 -7.66
CA LEU A 49 4.55 -2.67 -7.23
C LEU A 49 4.33 -1.71 -8.40
N TYR A 50 5.20 -1.73 -9.41
CA TYR A 50 5.13 -0.72 -10.47
C TYR A 50 3.86 -0.80 -11.31
N PRO A 51 3.36 -1.97 -11.72
CA PRO A 51 2.06 -2.05 -12.38
C PRO A 51 0.92 -1.51 -11.52
N LEU A 52 0.98 -1.76 -10.21
CA LEU A 52 -0.02 -1.24 -9.28
C LEU A 52 0.02 0.28 -9.21
N LEU A 53 1.22 0.86 -9.08
CA LEU A 53 1.39 2.32 -9.06
C LEU A 53 0.88 2.95 -10.35
N HIS A 54 1.13 2.30 -11.49
CA HIS A 54 0.64 2.77 -12.78
C HIS A 54 -0.89 2.84 -12.79
N THR A 55 -1.55 1.79 -12.30
CA THR A 55 -3.01 1.74 -12.20
C THR A 55 -3.53 2.83 -11.26
N MET A 56 -2.88 3.01 -10.12
CA MET A 56 -3.27 4.02 -9.14
C MET A 56 -3.10 5.44 -9.70
N GLU A 57 -2.07 5.66 -10.51
CA GLU A 57 -1.86 6.94 -11.17
C GLU A 57 -2.94 7.20 -12.22
N LYS A 58 -3.33 6.18 -12.98
CA LYS A 58 -4.43 6.29 -13.95
C LYS A 58 -5.76 6.60 -13.28
N ASN A 59 -5.96 6.14 -12.07
CA ASN A 59 -7.17 6.40 -11.28
C ASN A 59 -7.11 7.73 -10.54
N ASN A 60 -6.02 8.47 -10.68
CA ASN A 60 -5.79 9.75 -9.99
C ASN A 60 -5.72 9.61 -8.46
N TRP A 61 -5.39 8.43 -7.96
CA TRP A 61 -5.18 8.23 -6.52
C TRP A 61 -3.81 8.68 -6.08
N VAL A 62 -2.85 8.66 -7.01
CA VAL A 62 -1.50 9.17 -6.78
C VAL A 62 -1.05 9.96 -7.99
N THR A 63 -0.09 10.86 -7.77
CA THR A 63 0.66 11.55 -8.82
C THR A 63 2.14 11.22 -8.63
N SER A 64 2.94 11.49 -9.63
CA SER A 64 4.37 11.25 -9.56
C SER A 64 5.15 12.47 -9.99
N TYR A 65 6.37 12.57 -9.51
CA TYR A 65 7.31 13.62 -9.90
C TYR A 65 8.73 13.07 -9.78
N ASN A 66 9.62 13.62 -10.57
CA ASN A 66 11.01 13.21 -10.54
C ASN A 66 11.84 14.17 -9.70
N THR A 67 12.83 13.64 -9.00
CA THR A 67 13.79 14.42 -8.26
C THR A 67 15.17 13.77 -8.41
N GLN A 68 16.22 14.52 -8.12
CA GLN A 68 17.57 13.97 -8.18
C GLN A 68 17.97 13.43 -6.82
N ALA A 69 18.48 12.19 -6.84
CA ALA A 69 19.10 11.58 -5.68
C ALA A 69 20.48 12.21 -5.44
N PRO A 70 21.05 12.06 -4.23
CA PRO A 70 22.40 12.59 -3.96
C PRO A 70 23.47 12.07 -4.93
N ASN A 71 23.28 10.89 -5.54
CA ASN A 71 24.21 10.32 -6.52
C ASN A 71 23.98 10.82 -7.95
N GLY A 72 23.10 11.81 -8.14
CA GLY A 72 22.79 12.38 -9.45
C GLY A 72 21.75 11.62 -10.26
N ARG A 73 21.30 10.48 -9.80
CA ARG A 73 20.25 9.70 -10.50
C ARG A 73 18.90 10.30 -10.24
N GLU A 74 18.02 10.20 -11.23
CA GLU A 74 16.64 10.59 -11.05
C GLU A 74 15.89 9.53 -10.26
N ARG A 75 15.03 9.98 -9.34
CA ARG A 75 14.11 9.12 -8.61
C ARG A 75 12.69 9.60 -8.86
N LYS A 76 11.80 8.65 -9.11
CA LYS A 76 10.39 8.96 -9.30
C LYS A 76 9.68 8.77 -7.97
N TYR A 77 9.22 9.89 -7.41
CA TYR A 77 8.45 9.90 -6.18
C TYR A 77 6.95 9.87 -6.49
N TYR A 78 6.21 9.28 -5.59
CA TYR A 78 4.75 9.22 -5.68
C TYR A 78 4.15 9.96 -4.50
N ARG A 79 3.04 10.65 -4.78
CA ARG A 79 2.30 11.44 -3.80
C ARG A 79 0.85 11.05 -3.85
N ILE A 80 0.24 10.84 -2.68
CA ILE A 80 -1.20 10.59 -2.61
C ILE A 80 -1.97 11.86 -2.92
N THR A 81 -3.08 11.72 -3.66
CA THR A 81 -3.96 12.84 -3.99
C THR A 81 -5.12 12.91 -2.99
N PRO A 82 -5.89 14.01 -2.98
CA PRO A 82 -7.14 14.02 -2.18
C PRO A 82 -8.07 12.87 -2.53
N SER A 83 -8.19 12.52 -3.82
CA SER A 83 -8.97 11.36 -4.26
C SER A 83 -8.39 10.06 -3.72
N GLY A 84 -7.07 9.95 -3.68
CA GLY A 84 -6.39 8.79 -3.09
C GLY A 84 -6.67 8.66 -1.60
N ARG A 85 -6.75 9.78 -0.88
CA ARG A 85 -7.06 9.76 0.54
C ARG A 85 -8.51 9.30 0.79
N GLU A 86 -9.45 9.72 -0.05
CA GLU A 86 -10.82 9.23 0.01
C GLU A 86 -10.89 7.73 -0.25
N GLN A 87 -10.14 7.26 -1.24
CA GLN A 87 -10.08 5.83 -1.57
C GLN A 87 -9.48 5.03 -0.41
N LEU A 88 -8.45 5.57 0.22
CA LEU A 88 -7.85 4.93 1.39
C LEU A 88 -8.87 4.77 2.52
N ALA A 89 -9.59 5.84 2.84
CA ALA A 89 -10.60 5.82 3.90
C ALA A 89 -11.68 4.77 3.60
N HIS A 90 -12.13 4.71 2.35
CA HIS A 90 -13.13 3.73 1.92
C HIS A 90 -12.61 2.30 2.08
N LYS A 91 -11.38 2.05 1.66
CA LYS A 91 -10.77 0.72 1.77
C LYS A 91 -10.52 0.32 3.22
N GLU A 92 -10.18 1.28 4.07
CA GLU A 92 -10.02 1.02 5.51
C GLU A 92 -11.34 0.60 6.16
N GLU A 93 -12.45 1.27 5.82
CA GLU A 93 -13.77 0.89 6.30
C GLU A 93 -14.14 -0.51 5.82
N GLU A 94 -13.93 -0.77 4.55
CA GLU A 94 -14.20 -2.09 3.95
C GLU A 94 -13.41 -3.17 4.64
N TRP A 95 -12.12 -2.92 4.87
CA TRP A 95 -11.25 -3.87 5.55
C TRP A 95 -11.69 -4.12 7.00
N GLN A 96 -12.07 -3.08 7.73
CA GLN A 96 -12.54 -3.22 9.11
C GLN A 96 -13.80 -4.08 9.16
N LEU A 97 -14.75 -3.84 8.29
CA LEU A 97 -15.97 -4.64 8.22
C LEU A 97 -15.65 -6.08 7.84
N PHE A 98 -14.85 -6.26 6.80
CA PHE A 98 -14.47 -7.59 6.32
C PHE A 98 -13.76 -8.39 7.40
N SER A 99 -12.75 -7.81 8.03
CA SER A 99 -11.97 -8.51 9.06
C SER A 99 -12.82 -8.83 10.29
N GLU A 100 -13.72 -7.94 10.67
CA GLU A 100 -14.65 -8.18 11.77
C GLU A 100 -15.55 -9.38 11.47
N LYS A 101 -16.13 -9.43 10.27
CA LYS A 101 -17.05 -10.51 9.91
C LYS A 101 -16.32 -11.83 9.71
N VAL A 102 -15.11 -11.80 9.15
CA VAL A 102 -14.27 -13.01 9.06
C VAL A 102 -13.98 -13.54 10.46
N SER A 103 -13.60 -12.66 11.37
CA SER A 103 -13.33 -13.05 12.76
C SER A 103 -14.57 -13.66 13.42
N THR A 104 -15.74 -13.08 13.16
CA THR A 104 -17.01 -13.60 13.69
C THR A 104 -17.27 -15.02 13.19
N VAL A 105 -17.11 -15.24 11.88
CA VAL A 105 -17.32 -16.56 11.28
C VAL A 105 -16.34 -17.59 11.85
N LEU A 106 -15.09 -17.18 12.06
CA LEU A 106 -14.05 -18.07 12.60
C LEU A 106 -14.16 -18.27 14.12
N GLY A 107 -14.98 -17.46 14.78
CA GLY A 107 -15.12 -17.53 16.23
C GLY A 107 -14.02 -16.78 17.00
N PHE A 108 -13.23 -15.95 16.32
CA PHE A 108 -12.17 -15.18 16.97
C PHE A 108 -12.75 -13.93 17.62
N GLY A 109 -12.23 -13.56 18.78
CA GLY A 109 -12.55 -12.29 19.41
C GLY A 109 -13.97 -12.17 19.93
N THR A 110 -14.75 -13.22 19.93
CA THR A 110 -16.08 -13.24 20.55
C THR A 110 -15.94 -13.59 22.02
N ILE A 111 -16.57 -12.84 22.84
CA ILE A 111 -16.57 -13.05 24.29
C ILE A 111 -17.97 -13.35 24.73
#